data_31de9fa56cfc99d67ed876514c44e0cf
#
_entry.id   31de9fa56cfc99d67ed876514c44e0cf
#
_cell.length_a   1.000
_cell.length_b   1.000
_cell.length_c   1.000
_cell.angle_alpha   90.00
_cell.angle_beta   90.00
_cell.angle_gamma   90.00
#
_symmetry.space_group_name_H-M   'P 1'
#
loop_
_entity.id
_entity.type
_entity.pdbx_description
1 polymer ?
#
loop_
_entity_poly.entity_id
_entity_poly.type
_entity_poly.pdbx_seq_one_letter_code
_entity_poly.pdbx_strand_id
1 'polypeptide(L)'
;MEIVEGPFGLRFIKINATQIFLGTDKGAWVYASERPRHRVDLPSFLIMESPITASQFAEIIGEKDDSEGLKDMVTHDDVEAICSKLSDYFDDEIRRPSQAEWAAAELLIKLPCGWTELLADEATGNHRGAPLDGRPRSGEMIGPLSGHRISQSAHPTRERVRAQVVTPGDRPLPKVGFRLVISPKRDGKAPIVPDNANLSSNIRSELLWTTVLGIIPSFTIPILRGFSSYAIDGWSNLLFGGLCAGFVTGAFWRPRRATWGLDSQGNVVQIKD
;
A
#
# COMPACT_ATOMS: atom_id res chain seq x y z
N MET A 1 -3.10 16.42 21.27
CA MET A 1 -3.75 16.25 19.96
C MET A 1 -4.40 17.58 19.64
N GLU A 2 -3.99 18.25 18.59
CA GLU A 2 -4.55 19.52 18.14
C GLU A 2 -5.71 19.22 17.19
N ILE A 3 -6.90 19.73 17.50
CA ILE A 3 -8.08 19.59 16.65
C ILE A 3 -8.35 20.95 16.00
N VAL A 4 -8.59 20.94 14.70
CA VAL A 4 -8.91 22.11 13.90
C VAL A 4 -10.34 21.93 13.37
N GLU A 5 -11.19 22.92 13.63
CA GLU A 5 -12.55 22.92 13.08
C GLU A 5 -12.55 23.59 11.70
N GLY A 6 -13.15 22.93 10.73
CA GLY A 6 -13.34 23.40 9.38
C GLY A 6 -14.81 23.79 9.10
N PRO A 7 -15.13 24.19 7.87
CA PRO A 7 -16.50 24.47 7.43
C PRO A 7 -17.37 23.21 7.55
N PHE A 8 -18.68 23.39 7.60
CA PHE A 8 -19.67 22.30 7.65
C PHE A 8 -19.50 21.33 8.84
N GLY A 9 -18.94 21.81 9.96
CA GLY A 9 -18.68 20.98 11.14
C GLY A 9 -17.62 19.90 10.94
N LEU A 10 -16.78 20.01 9.90
CA LEU A 10 -15.67 19.09 9.67
C LEU A 10 -14.61 19.28 10.77
N ARG A 11 -14.15 18.18 11.36
CA ARG A 11 -13.14 18.17 12.42
C ARG A 11 -11.90 17.45 11.96
N PHE A 12 -10.78 18.15 12.00
CA PHE A 12 -9.48 17.65 11.57
C PHE A 12 -8.53 17.49 12.76
N ILE A 13 -7.70 16.46 12.69
CA ILE A 13 -6.56 16.24 13.59
C ILE A 13 -5.31 16.65 12.85
N LYS A 14 -4.48 17.45 13.50
CA LYS A 14 -3.17 17.82 12.96
C LYS A 14 -2.15 16.72 13.23
N ILE A 15 -1.54 16.24 12.16
CA ILE A 15 -0.42 15.32 12.17
C ILE A 15 0.85 16.12 11.86
N ASN A 16 1.83 16.06 12.75
CA ASN A 16 3.11 16.71 12.51
C ASN A 16 3.89 15.96 11.43
N ALA A 17 4.83 16.66 10.79
CA ALA A 17 5.75 16.03 9.84
C ALA A 17 6.38 14.77 10.45
N THR A 18 6.30 13.66 9.73
CA THR A 18 6.74 12.36 10.22
C THR A 18 7.21 11.46 9.10
N GLN A 19 7.92 10.39 9.46
CA GLN A 19 8.38 9.36 8.54
C GLN A 19 7.71 8.05 8.90
N ILE A 20 7.18 7.36 7.91
CA ILE A 20 6.59 6.05 8.07
C ILE A 20 7.18 5.05 7.07
N PHE A 21 7.06 3.78 7.39
CA PHE A 21 7.44 2.71 6.47
C PHE A 21 6.19 2.01 5.96
N LEU A 22 6.10 1.86 4.64
CA LEU A 22 5.10 1.05 3.97
C LEU A 22 5.73 -0.17 3.31
N GLY A 23 4.95 -1.24 3.20
CA GLY A 23 5.39 -2.48 2.59
C GLY A 23 6.32 -3.32 3.45
N THR A 24 6.95 -4.32 2.84
CA THR A 24 7.83 -5.27 3.53
C THR A 24 9.16 -5.47 2.81
N ASP A 25 10.20 -5.75 3.59
CA ASP A 25 11.52 -6.15 3.12
C ASP A 25 11.67 -7.67 2.95
N LYS A 26 10.68 -8.47 3.37
CA LYS A 26 10.72 -9.93 3.29
C LYS A 26 10.89 -10.39 1.85
N GLY A 27 11.85 -11.29 1.62
CA GLY A 27 12.21 -11.75 0.29
C GLY A 27 11.30 -12.81 -0.32
N ALA A 28 10.52 -13.55 0.48
CA ALA A 28 9.64 -14.62 0.03
C ALA A 28 8.54 -14.14 -0.94
N TRP A 29 8.12 -14.99 -1.88
CA TRP A 29 7.17 -14.63 -2.93
C TRP A 29 5.78 -14.30 -2.43
N VAL A 30 5.36 -14.91 -1.32
CA VAL A 30 4.07 -14.61 -0.67
C VAL A 30 3.92 -13.13 -0.29
N TYR A 31 5.03 -12.40 -0.19
CA TYR A 31 5.04 -10.96 0.09
C TYR A 31 5.28 -10.09 -1.16
N ALA A 32 5.16 -10.65 -2.36
CA ALA A 32 5.51 -9.92 -3.59
C ALA A 32 4.66 -8.67 -3.82
N SER A 33 3.38 -8.70 -3.45
CA SER A 33 2.45 -7.57 -3.56
C SER A 33 2.73 -6.45 -2.57
N GLU A 34 3.40 -6.76 -1.45
CA GLU A 34 3.73 -5.79 -0.41
C GLU A 34 5.15 -5.21 -0.57
N ARG A 35 5.84 -5.52 -1.66
CA ARG A 35 7.23 -5.08 -1.90
C ARG A 35 7.32 -4.01 -2.98
N PRO A 36 8.40 -3.21 -2.94
CA PRO A 36 9.43 -3.10 -1.90
C PRO A 36 8.97 -2.33 -0.68
N ARG A 37 9.61 -2.58 0.49
CA ARG A 37 9.50 -1.72 1.66
C ARG A 37 10.10 -0.36 1.32
N HIS A 38 9.42 0.71 1.72
CA HIS A 38 9.89 2.06 1.50
C HIS A 38 9.50 2.99 2.63
N ARG A 39 10.34 3.99 2.87
CA ARG A 39 10.08 5.07 3.80
C ARG A 39 9.42 6.21 3.05
N VAL A 40 8.34 6.72 3.62
CA VAL A 40 7.62 7.88 3.12
C VAL A 40 7.83 9.04 4.08
N ASP A 41 8.28 10.17 3.56
CA ASP A 41 8.51 11.40 4.31
C ASP A 41 7.25 12.29 4.16
N LEU A 42 6.47 12.36 5.24
CA LEU A 42 5.22 13.12 5.28
C LEU A 42 5.46 14.53 5.83
N PRO A 43 4.99 15.60 5.15
CA PRO A 43 4.89 16.92 5.77
C PRO A 43 3.85 16.93 6.88
N SER A 44 3.70 18.04 7.58
CA SER A 44 2.54 18.23 8.47
C SER A 44 1.28 18.36 7.63
N PHE A 45 0.21 17.70 8.06
CA PHE A 45 -1.09 17.70 7.37
C PHE A 45 -2.25 17.61 8.37
N LEU A 46 -3.45 17.89 7.91
CA LEU A 46 -4.68 17.75 8.67
C LEU A 46 -5.49 16.58 8.12
N ILE A 47 -6.03 15.71 8.98
CA ILE A 47 -6.86 14.58 8.57
C ILE A 47 -8.14 14.55 9.41
N MET A 48 -9.28 14.27 8.79
CA MET A 48 -10.54 14.14 9.54
C MET A 48 -10.46 13.04 10.60
N GLU A 49 -11.01 13.33 11.79
CA GLU A 49 -11.05 12.38 12.91
C GLU A 49 -11.87 11.12 12.55
N SER A 50 -12.98 11.29 11.84
CA SER A 50 -13.88 10.22 11.38
C SER A 50 -14.23 10.41 9.90
N PRO A 51 -14.71 9.37 9.21
CA PRO A 51 -15.28 9.53 7.89
C PRO A 51 -16.42 10.55 7.88
N ILE A 52 -16.70 11.13 6.71
CA ILE A 52 -17.75 12.14 6.53
C ILE A 52 -19.13 11.57 6.88
N THR A 53 -19.98 12.36 7.53
CA THR A 53 -21.37 11.96 7.81
C THR A 53 -22.29 12.28 6.63
N ALA A 54 -23.46 11.64 6.60
CA ALA A 54 -24.45 11.90 5.56
C ALA A 54 -24.94 13.36 5.60
N SER A 55 -25.17 13.91 6.79
CA SER A 55 -25.56 15.30 6.97
C SER A 55 -24.48 16.28 6.48
N GLN A 56 -23.20 16.06 6.83
CA GLN A 56 -22.09 16.88 6.33
C GLN A 56 -21.97 16.83 4.81
N PHE A 57 -22.08 15.62 4.24
CA PHE A 57 -22.06 15.44 2.80
C PHE A 57 -23.17 16.23 2.11
N ALA A 58 -24.43 16.11 2.59
CA ALA A 58 -25.57 16.80 2.04
C ALA A 58 -25.42 18.35 2.15
N GLU A 59 -24.97 18.84 3.30
CA GLU A 59 -24.73 20.26 3.49
C GLU A 59 -23.69 20.82 2.51
N ILE A 60 -22.58 20.09 2.25
CA ILE A 60 -21.57 20.51 1.28
C ILE A 60 -22.12 20.56 -0.14
N ILE A 61 -22.97 19.61 -0.54
CA ILE A 61 -23.58 19.62 -1.86
C ILE A 61 -24.76 20.60 -1.99
N GLY A 62 -25.22 21.17 -0.88
CA GLY A 62 -26.33 22.12 -0.83
C GLY A 62 -27.69 21.44 -0.73
N GLU A 63 -27.72 20.20 -0.27
CA GLU A 63 -28.93 19.44 0.02
C GLU A 63 -29.19 19.39 1.53
N LYS A 64 -30.38 18.95 1.92
CA LYS A 64 -30.73 18.70 3.31
C LYS A 64 -30.90 17.21 3.51
N ASP A 65 -30.10 16.66 4.37
CA ASP A 65 -30.22 15.28 4.84
C ASP A 65 -29.95 15.26 6.34
N ASP A 66 -30.98 14.99 7.11
CA ASP A 66 -30.89 14.89 8.56
C ASP A 66 -30.58 13.47 9.03
N SER A 67 -30.16 12.59 8.15
CA SER A 67 -29.82 11.22 8.52
C SER A 67 -28.57 11.18 9.40
N GLU A 68 -28.71 10.49 10.52
CA GLU A 68 -27.58 10.20 11.40
C GLU A 68 -26.77 9.05 10.82
N GLY A 69 -25.46 9.22 10.75
CA GLY A 69 -24.55 8.17 10.35
C GLY A 69 -23.47 8.63 9.36
N LEU A 70 -22.60 7.71 9.04
CA LEU A 70 -21.55 7.97 8.07
C LEU A 70 -22.12 7.88 6.66
N LYS A 71 -21.59 8.69 5.76
CA LYS A 71 -21.92 8.63 4.33
C LYS A 71 -21.27 7.40 3.71
N ASP A 72 -22.08 6.54 3.11
CA ASP A 72 -21.66 5.43 2.26
C ASP A 72 -22.27 5.54 0.87
N MET A 73 -22.14 4.48 0.08
CA MET A 73 -22.67 4.43 -1.29
C MET A 73 -22.13 5.58 -2.16
N VAL A 74 -20.83 5.88 -2.04
CA VAL A 74 -20.14 6.94 -2.76
C VAL A 74 -19.24 6.38 -3.84
N THR A 75 -19.13 7.10 -4.95
CA THR A 75 -18.18 6.84 -6.02
C THR A 75 -16.95 7.75 -5.91
N HIS A 76 -15.94 7.49 -6.70
CA HIS A 76 -14.78 8.39 -6.83
C HIS A 76 -15.21 9.80 -7.24
N ASP A 77 -16.11 9.91 -8.21
CA ASP A 77 -16.56 11.20 -8.75
C ASP A 77 -17.34 12.02 -7.71
N ASP A 78 -18.14 11.36 -6.86
CA ASP A 78 -18.83 12.04 -5.75
C ASP A 78 -17.82 12.67 -4.78
N VAL A 79 -16.73 11.96 -4.48
CA VAL A 79 -15.70 12.47 -3.58
C VAL A 79 -14.91 13.61 -4.22
N GLU A 80 -14.58 13.53 -5.50
CA GLU A 80 -13.90 14.62 -6.22
C GLU A 80 -14.80 15.88 -6.29
N ALA A 81 -16.10 15.71 -6.46
CA ALA A 81 -17.06 16.83 -6.42
C ALA A 81 -17.07 17.52 -5.03
N ILE A 82 -17.03 16.77 -3.95
CA ILE A 82 -16.90 17.29 -2.58
C ILE A 82 -15.57 18.04 -2.41
N CYS A 83 -14.45 17.44 -2.83
CA CYS A 83 -13.12 18.05 -2.74
C CYS A 83 -13.08 19.38 -3.53
N SER A 84 -13.65 19.41 -4.72
CA SER A 84 -13.73 20.61 -5.55
C SER A 84 -14.51 21.73 -4.88
N LYS A 85 -15.67 21.43 -4.26
CA LYS A 85 -16.46 22.43 -3.54
C LYS A 85 -15.77 22.97 -2.28
N LEU A 86 -14.98 22.12 -1.63
CA LEU A 86 -14.25 22.50 -0.42
C LEU A 86 -12.93 23.22 -0.72
N SER A 87 -12.40 23.14 -1.95
CA SER A 87 -11.11 23.73 -2.32
C SER A 87 -11.05 25.25 -2.12
N ASP A 88 -12.22 25.95 -2.18
CA ASP A 88 -12.28 27.40 -1.98
C ASP A 88 -12.15 27.82 -0.51
N TYR A 89 -12.27 26.88 0.41
CA TYR A 89 -12.16 27.13 1.86
C TYR A 89 -10.76 26.92 2.43
N PHE A 90 -9.84 26.35 1.63
CA PHE A 90 -8.49 25.97 2.09
C PHE A 90 -7.43 26.39 1.10
N ASP A 91 -6.31 26.89 1.59
CA ASP A 91 -5.14 27.25 0.77
C ASP A 91 -4.39 25.99 0.28
N ASP A 92 -4.42 24.94 1.08
CA ASP A 92 -3.79 23.65 0.81
C ASP A 92 -4.70 22.71 -0.01
N GLU A 93 -4.14 21.60 -0.47
CA GLU A 93 -4.86 20.59 -1.24
C GLU A 93 -5.79 19.77 -0.35
N ILE A 94 -7.09 19.81 -0.63
CA ILE A 94 -8.08 18.95 0.02
C ILE A 94 -8.42 17.78 -0.88
N ARG A 95 -8.31 16.57 -0.33
CA ARG A 95 -8.54 15.30 -1.03
C ARG A 95 -8.76 14.15 -0.05
N ARG A 96 -8.95 12.94 -0.55
CA ARG A 96 -8.83 11.73 0.27
C ARG A 96 -7.38 11.55 0.75
N PRO A 97 -7.17 10.91 1.91
CA PRO A 97 -5.83 10.60 2.37
C PRO A 97 -5.14 9.60 1.43
N SER A 98 -3.83 9.75 1.27
CA SER A 98 -3.02 8.68 0.72
C SER A 98 -2.88 7.53 1.74
N GLN A 99 -2.45 6.36 1.26
CA GLN A 99 -2.14 5.21 2.11
C GLN A 99 -1.14 5.60 3.21
N ALA A 100 -0.16 6.43 2.89
CA ALA A 100 0.85 6.89 3.81
C ALA A 100 0.27 7.83 4.89
N GLU A 101 -0.52 8.82 4.50
CA GLU A 101 -1.18 9.75 5.43
C GLU A 101 -2.14 9.01 6.36
N TRP A 102 -2.93 8.08 5.80
CA TRP A 102 -3.84 7.27 6.59
C TRP A 102 -3.09 6.41 7.63
N ALA A 103 -2.01 5.74 7.22
CA ALA A 103 -1.20 4.89 8.10
C ALA A 103 -0.52 5.72 9.21
N ALA A 104 -0.06 6.93 8.91
CA ALA A 104 0.53 7.83 9.92
C ALA A 104 -0.49 8.26 10.98
N ALA A 105 -1.77 8.34 10.61
CA ALA A 105 -2.86 8.77 11.49
C ALA A 105 -3.63 7.61 12.15
N GLU A 106 -3.37 6.36 11.78
CA GLU A 106 -4.18 5.17 12.11
C GLU A 106 -4.59 5.07 13.59
N LEU A 107 -3.69 5.40 14.50
CA LEU A 107 -3.93 5.32 15.94
C LEU A 107 -4.78 6.47 16.49
N LEU A 108 -4.94 7.55 15.74
CA LEU A 108 -5.62 8.77 16.16
C LEU A 108 -7.00 8.91 15.54
N ILE A 109 -7.25 8.26 14.42
CA ILE A 109 -8.49 8.34 13.65
C ILE A 109 -9.43 7.21 14.00
N LYS A 110 -10.74 7.47 13.82
CA LYS A 110 -11.81 6.51 14.08
C LYS A 110 -12.30 5.92 12.75
N LEU A 111 -12.38 4.61 12.69
CA LEU A 111 -13.06 3.88 11.62
C LEU A 111 -13.93 2.81 12.27
N PRO A 112 -15.28 2.91 12.19
CA PRO A 112 -16.18 1.96 12.83
C PRO A 112 -16.00 0.53 12.31
N CYS A 113 -16.30 -0.46 13.15
CA CYS A 113 -16.24 -1.86 12.78
C CYS A 113 -17.12 -2.17 11.56
N GLY A 114 -16.57 -2.94 10.62
CA GLY A 114 -17.26 -3.33 9.40
C GLY A 114 -17.37 -2.25 8.32
N TRP A 115 -16.76 -1.07 8.53
CA TRP A 115 -16.67 -0.02 7.52
C TRP A 115 -15.37 -0.12 6.72
N THR A 116 -15.45 0.29 5.48
CA THR A 116 -14.32 0.42 4.57
C THR A 116 -14.19 1.88 4.14
N GLU A 117 -12.97 2.35 4.02
CA GLU A 117 -12.67 3.72 3.70
C GLU A 117 -11.83 3.81 2.43
N LEU A 118 -12.32 4.56 1.44
CA LEU A 118 -11.64 4.82 0.17
C LEU A 118 -10.45 5.75 0.38
N LEU A 119 -9.29 5.36 -0.12
CA LEU A 119 -8.09 6.20 -0.17
C LEU A 119 -7.92 6.83 -1.55
N ALA A 120 -6.97 7.76 -1.64
CA ALA A 120 -6.67 8.43 -2.90
C ALA A 120 -5.82 7.57 -3.85
N ASP A 121 -5.06 6.62 -3.30
CA ASP A 121 -4.14 5.78 -4.08
C ASP A 121 -4.87 4.82 -5.01
N GLU A 122 -4.39 4.73 -6.24
CA GLU A 122 -4.80 3.69 -7.16
C GLU A 122 -4.25 2.33 -6.75
N ALA A 123 -5.06 1.30 -6.94
CA ALA A 123 -4.66 -0.07 -6.62
C ALA A 123 -3.59 -0.56 -7.59
N THR A 124 -2.56 -1.18 -7.04
CA THR A 124 -1.44 -1.71 -7.82
C THR A 124 -1.01 -3.07 -7.29
N GLY A 125 -0.36 -3.86 -8.13
CA GLY A 125 0.10 -5.20 -7.76
C GLY A 125 1.34 -5.24 -6.84
N ASN A 126 1.97 -4.10 -6.56
CA ASN A 126 3.15 -3.99 -5.69
C ASN A 126 3.46 -2.51 -5.40
N HIS A 127 4.48 -2.24 -4.59
CA HIS A 127 4.86 -0.87 -4.19
C HIS A 127 5.91 -0.19 -5.10
N ARG A 128 6.25 -0.75 -6.27
CA ARG A 128 7.09 -0.04 -7.23
C ARG A 128 6.31 1.14 -7.82
N GLY A 129 6.98 2.26 -8.03
CA GLY A 129 6.33 3.50 -8.44
C GLY A 129 5.54 4.21 -7.33
N ALA A 130 5.58 3.72 -6.07
CA ALA A 130 4.93 4.39 -4.95
C ALA A 130 5.64 5.71 -4.62
N PRO A 131 4.91 6.83 -4.39
CA PRO A 131 5.47 8.08 -3.96
C PRO A 131 6.13 7.99 -2.58
N LEU A 132 7.27 8.68 -2.41
CA LEU A 132 8.04 8.72 -1.17
C LEU A 132 7.80 9.98 -0.35
N ASP A 133 6.94 10.87 -0.80
CA ASP A 133 6.64 12.15 -0.19
C ASP A 133 5.19 12.27 0.34
N GLY A 134 4.45 11.17 0.35
CA GLY A 134 3.09 11.10 0.85
C GLY A 134 2.01 11.55 -0.11
N ARG A 135 2.33 11.98 -1.34
CA ARG A 135 1.31 12.16 -2.37
C ARG A 135 0.63 10.85 -2.68
N PRO A 136 -0.66 10.86 -3.08
CA PRO A 136 -1.32 9.64 -3.51
C PRO A 136 -0.63 9.04 -4.73
N ARG A 137 -0.63 7.74 -4.81
CA ARG A 137 -0.19 7.06 -6.02
C ARG A 137 -1.23 7.24 -7.11
N SER A 138 -0.80 7.83 -8.21
CA SER A 138 -1.56 7.93 -9.46
C SER A 138 -0.85 7.14 -10.54
N GLY A 139 -1.56 6.47 -11.40
CA GLY A 139 -0.99 5.77 -12.53
C GLY A 139 -2.06 5.00 -13.28
N GLU A 140 -1.98 4.97 -14.58
CA GLU A 140 -2.87 4.18 -15.40
C GLU A 140 -2.51 2.69 -15.24
N MET A 141 -3.29 1.98 -14.42
CA MET A 141 -3.21 0.54 -14.35
C MET A 141 -4.01 -0.09 -15.48
N ILE A 142 -3.32 -0.82 -16.34
CA ILE A 142 -3.97 -1.67 -17.35
C ILE A 142 -4.19 -3.04 -16.73
N GLY A 143 -5.41 -3.55 -16.81
CA GLY A 143 -5.73 -4.90 -16.36
C GLY A 143 -6.77 -4.97 -15.24
N PRO A 144 -6.82 -6.07 -14.46
CA PRO A 144 -7.89 -6.32 -13.50
C PRO A 144 -8.04 -5.29 -12.37
N LEU A 145 -6.98 -4.52 -12.09
CA LEU A 145 -6.99 -3.48 -11.06
C LEU A 145 -7.30 -2.07 -11.59
N SER A 146 -7.55 -1.95 -12.89
CA SER A 146 -7.94 -0.67 -13.50
C SER A 146 -9.21 -0.11 -12.85
N GLY A 147 -9.21 1.17 -12.49
CA GLY A 147 -10.34 1.83 -11.83
C GLY A 147 -10.56 1.42 -10.36
N HIS A 148 -9.69 0.59 -9.80
CA HIS A 148 -9.75 0.22 -8.39
C HIS A 148 -8.88 1.14 -7.54
N ARG A 149 -9.31 1.33 -6.29
CA ARG A 149 -8.61 2.14 -5.29
C ARG A 149 -8.17 1.30 -4.09
N ILE A 150 -7.05 1.68 -3.49
CA ILE A 150 -6.66 1.16 -2.19
C ILE A 150 -7.68 1.66 -1.17
N SER A 151 -8.06 0.81 -0.25
CA SER A 151 -9.01 1.11 0.81
C SER A 151 -8.58 0.46 2.11
N GLN A 152 -9.03 1.02 3.23
CA GLN A 152 -8.80 0.46 4.56
C GLN A 152 -10.10 -0.07 5.13
N SER A 153 -10.14 -1.35 5.44
CA SER A 153 -11.33 -2.01 5.98
C SER A 153 -11.16 -2.36 7.45
N ALA A 154 -12.12 -1.95 8.27
CA ALA A 154 -12.17 -2.34 9.67
C ALA A 154 -12.78 -3.72 9.82
N HIS A 155 -12.20 -4.55 10.70
CA HIS A 155 -12.77 -5.86 11.01
C HIS A 155 -14.21 -5.72 11.55
N PRO A 156 -15.16 -6.58 11.18
CA PRO A 156 -16.57 -6.43 11.58
C PRO A 156 -16.83 -6.42 13.08
N THR A 157 -15.99 -7.11 13.87
CA THR A 157 -16.23 -7.31 15.31
C THR A 157 -15.02 -7.02 16.19
N ARG A 158 -13.84 -6.76 15.61
CA ARG A 158 -12.62 -6.51 16.38
C ARG A 158 -12.17 -5.07 16.17
N GLU A 159 -12.22 -4.30 17.22
CA GLU A 159 -11.69 -2.94 17.22
C GLU A 159 -10.17 -2.95 16.88
N ARG A 160 -9.72 -1.92 16.19
CA ARG A 160 -8.32 -1.71 15.79
C ARG A 160 -7.70 -2.76 14.87
N VAL A 161 -8.44 -3.79 14.45
CA VAL A 161 -7.97 -4.69 13.40
C VAL A 161 -8.38 -4.13 12.06
N ARG A 162 -7.38 -3.80 11.24
CA ARG A 162 -7.53 -3.19 9.91
C ARG A 162 -6.93 -4.12 8.87
N ALA A 163 -7.46 -4.05 7.68
CA ALA A 163 -6.90 -4.72 6.51
C ALA A 163 -6.94 -3.77 5.31
N GLN A 164 -5.83 -3.72 4.59
CA GLN A 164 -5.83 -3.08 3.29
C GLN A 164 -6.58 -3.96 2.30
N VAL A 165 -7.52 -3.37 1.60
CA VAL A 165 -8.33 -4.02 0.58
C VAL A 165 -8.33 -3.18 -0.70
N VAL A 166 -8.84 -3.74 -1.77
CA VAL A 166 -8.99 -3.06 -3.05
C VAL A 166 -10.48 -2.99 -3.37
N THR A 167 -10.98 -1.78 -3.64
CA THR A 167 -12.38 -1.54 -3.96
C THR A 167 -12.51 -0.85 -5.32
N PRO A 168 -13.56 -1.18 -6.11
CA PRO A 168 -13.86 -0.41 -7.31
C PRO A 168 -14.18 1.04 -6.94
N GLY A 169 -13.63 1.98 -7.70
CA GLY A 169 -13.86 3.42 -7.47
C GLY A 169 -15.11 3.96 -8.18
N ASP A 170 -15.65 3.21 -9.15
CA ASP A 170 -16.76 3.58 -10.02
C ASP A 170 -18.13 3.11 -9.50
N ARG A 171 -18.17 2.32 -8.44
CA ARG A 171 -19.40 1.71 -7.92
C ARG A 171 -19.67 2.10 -6.48
N PRO A 172 -20.90 2.57 -6.20
CA PRO A 172 -21.31 2.79 -4.83
C PRO A 172 -21.48 1.44 -4.10
N LEU A 173 -20.83 1.30 -2.96
CA LEU A 173 -20.88 0.10 -2.14
C LEU A 173 -21.37 0.42 -0.72
N PRO A 174 -22.18 -0.48 -0.10
CA PRO A 174 -22.64 -0.28 1.27
C PRO A 174 -21.48 -0.32 2.26
N LYS A 175 -21.52 0.54 3.27
CA LYS A 175 -20.49 0.71 4.30
C LYS A 175 -19.11 1.05 3.74
N VAL A 176 -19.04 1.61 2.56
CA VAL A 176 -17.84 2.17 1.96
C VAL A 176 -18.00 3.68 1.94
N GLY A 177 -17.20 4.36 2.75
CA GLY A 177 -17.19 5.81 2.89
C GLY A 177 -15.80 6.38 2.63
N PHE A 178 -15.60 7.64 3.03
CA PHE A 178 -14.32 8.33 2.89
C PHE A 178 -14.14 9.40 3.97
N ARG A 179 -12.91 9.83 4.15
CA ARG A 179 -12.55 11.03 4.90
C ARG A 179 -11.70 11.95 4.03
N LEU A 180 -11.50 13.16 4.51
CA LEU A 180 -10.70 14.15 3.83
C LEU A 180 -9.40 14.41 4.59
N VAL A 181 -8.40 14.80 3.84
CA VAL A 181 -7.10 15.31 4.30
C VAL A 181 -6.86 16.67 3.66
N ILE A 182 -6.21 17.56 4.40
CA ILE A 182 -5.70 18.82 3.90
C ILE A 182 -4.18 18.73 3.99
N SER A 183 -3.51 18.68 2.85
CA SER A 183 -2.08 18.44 2.73
C SER A 183 -1.44 19.54 1.90
N PRO A 184 -0.22 19.98 2.23
CA PRO A 184 0.45 21.03 1.48
C PRO A 184 0.53 20.72 -0.02
N LYS A 185 0.20 21.71 -0.85
CA LYS A 185 0.42 21.62 -2.30
C LYS A 185 1.91 21.43 -2.58
N ARG A 186 2.24 20.55 -3.48
CA ARG A 186 3.62 20.22 -3.85
C ARG A 186 3.78 20.26 -5.35
N ASP A 187 4.73 21.06 -5.81
CA ASP A 187 5.06 21.20 -7.21
C ASP A 187 6.00 20.09 -7.70
N GLY A 188 5.99 19.87 -9.00
CA GLY A 188 6.87 18.93 -9.67
C GLY A 188 6.46 17.47 -9.52
N LYS A 189 7.31 16.59 -10.05
CA LYS A 189 7.08 15.14 -9.99
C LYS A 189 7.37 14.60 -8.61
N ALA A 190 6.53 13.66 -8.14
CA ALA A 190 6.78 12.93 -6.92
C ALA A 190 8.08 12.10 -7.03
N PRO A 191 8.94 12.09 -6.03
CA PRO A 191 9.98 11.09 -5.93
C PRO A 191 9.31 9.72 -5.72
N ILE A 192 9.59 8.76 -6.59
CA ILE A 192 8.93 7.46 -6.58
C ILE A 192 9.91 6.32 -6.41
N VAL A 193 9.48 5.23 -5.80
CA VAL A 193 10.22 3.97 -5.77
C VAL A 193 10.48 3.51 -7.20
N PRO A 194 11.74 3.20 -7.60
CA PRO A 194 12.03 2.80 -8.98
C PRO A 194 11.22 1.59 -9.45
N ASP A 195 10.79 1.57 -10.70
CA ASP A 195 10.01 0.46 -11.27
C ASP A 195 10.81 -0.86 -11.30
N ASN A 196 12.13 -0.75 -11.40
CA ASN A 196 13.05 -1.88 -11.34
C ASN A 196 13.58 -2.18 -9.92
N ALA A 197 12.98 -1.56 -8.88
CA ALA A 197 13.42 -1.71 -7.50
C ALA A 197 13.58 -3.19 -7.11
N ASN A 198 14.78 -3.53 -6.62
CA ASN A 198 15.14 -4.88 -6.18
C ASN A 198 15.06 -5.98 -7.28
N LEU A 199 14.82 -5.67 -8.56
CA LEU A 199 14.63 -6.68 -9.61
C LEU A 199 15.87 -7.56 -9.80
N SER A 200 17.04 -6.94 -9.98
CA SER A 200 18.31 -7.66 -10.17
C SER A 200 18.69 -8.49 -8.95
N SER A 201 18.47 -7.96 -7.74
CA SER A 201 18.68 -8.66 -6.48
C SER A 201 17.74 -9.86 -6.33
N ASN A 202 16.48 -9.73 -6.77
CA ASN A 202 15.53 -10.82 -6.77
C ASN A 202 16.00 -11.96 -7.68
N ILE A 203 16.36 -11.65 -8.94
CA ILE A 203 16.82 -12.65 -9.91
C ILE A 203 18.10 -13.36 -9.41
N ARG A 204 19.08 -12.61 -8.94
CA ARG A 204 20.32 -13.18 -8.38
C ARG A 204 20.05 -14.11 -7.20
N SER A 205 19.16 -13.70 -6.30
CA SER A 205 18.77 -14.51 -5.15
C SER A 205 18.08 -15.79 -5.57
N GLU A 206 17.15 -15.76 -6.53
CA GLU A 206 16.47 -16.96 -7.02
C GLU A 206 17.47 -17.92 -7.68
N LEU A 207 18.36 -17.44 -8.55
CA LEU A 207 19.38 -18.25 -9.18
C LEU A 207 20.31 -18.87 -8.13
N LEU A 208 20.83 -18.10 -7.18
CA LEU A 208 21.72 -18.57 -6.13
C LEU A 208 21.07 -19.68 -5.29
N TRP A 209 19.90 -19.41 -4.74
CA TRP A 209 19.25 -20.35 -3.83
C TRP A 209 18.71 -21.59 -4.53
N THR A 210 18.22 -21.48 -5.76
CA THR A 210 17.86 -22.66 -6.56
C THR A 210 19.10 -23.50 -6.89
N THR A 211 20.24 -22.88 -7.14
CA THR A 211 21.50 -23.60 -7.35
C THR A 211 21.95 -24.32 -6.07
N VAL A 212 21.99 -23.59 -4.94
CA VAL A 212 22.48 -24.14 -3.64
C VAL A 212 21.56 -25.24 -3.10
N LEU A 213 20.25 -25.05 -3.14
CA LEU A 213 19.28 -25.98 -2.57
C LEU A 213 18.82 -27.08 -3.53
N GLY A 214 18.95 -26.85 -4.84
CA GLY A 214 18.45 -27.75 -5.87
C GLY A 214 19.57 -28.41 -6.67
N ILE A 215 20.34 -27.62 -7.42
CA ILE A 215 21.32 -28.15 -8.38
C ILE A 215 22.49 -28.83 -7.66
N ILE A 216 23.12 -28.18 -6.70
CA ILE A 216 24.28 -28.73 -5.99
C ILE A 216 23.95 -30.09 -5.35
N PRO A 217 22.86 -30.28 -4.59
CA PRO A 217 22.51 -31.58 -4.02
C PRO A 217 22.28 -32.66 -5.07
N SER A 218 21.70 -32.31 -6.24
CA SER A 218 21.44 -33.29 -7.31
C SER A 218 22.71 -33.88 -7.93
N PHE A 219 23.85 -33.18 -7.82
CA PHE A 219 25.16 -33.70 -8.24
C PHE A 219 25.95 -34.35 -7.09
N THR A 220 25.91 -33.74 -5.90
CA THR A 220 26.67 -34.25 -4.75
C THR A 220 26.16 -35.60 -4.24
N ILE A 221 24.85 -35.87 -4.29
CA ILE A 221 24.28 -37.15 -3.85
C ILE A 221 24.76 -38.33 -4.70
N PRO A 222 24.73 -38.30 -6.06
CA PRO A 222 25.30 -39.34 -6.88
C PRO A 222 26.81 -39.53 -6.69
N ILE A 223 27.58 -38.45 -6.53
CA ILE A 223 29.04 -38.52 -6.26
C ILE A 223 29.27 -39.26 -4.94
N LEU A 224 28.61 -38.91 -3.86
CA LEU A 224 28.76 -39.56 -2.57
C LEU A 224 28.31 -41.02 -2.57
N ARG A 225 27.40 -41.41 -3.46
CA ARG A 225 26.94 -42.79 -3.65
C ARG A 225 27.74 -43.59 -4.67
N GLY A 226 28.89 -43.06 -5.14
CA GLY A 226 29.84 -43.77 -6.02
C GLY A 226 29.31 -44.05 -7.41
N PHE A 227 28.42 -43.20 -7.97
CA PHE A 227 27.83 -43.34 -9.31
C PHE A 227 27.25 -44.73 -9.59
N SER A 228 26.58 -45.35 -8.64
CA SER A 228 25.88 -46.63 -8.86
C SER A 228 24.88 -46.49 -10.02
N SER A 229 24.57 -47.61 -10.71
CA SER A 229 23.57 -47.61 -11.79
C SER A 229 22.25 -46.99 -11.37
N TYR A 230 21.80 -47.33 -10.17
CA TYR A 230 20.59 -46.71 -9.58
C TYR A 230 20.69 -45.18 -9.43
N ALA A 231 21.85 -44.65 -9.04
CA ALA A 231 22.06 -43.21 -8.92
C ALA A 231 22.10 -42.49 -10.27
N ILE A 232 22.60 -43.15 -11.31
CA ILE A 232 22.62 -42.61 -12.68
C ILE A 232 21.22 -42.64 -13.29
N ASP A 233 20.52 -43.77 -13.19
CA ASP A 233 19.16 -43.93 -13.73
C ASP A 233 18.15 -43.00 -13.07
N GLY A 234 18.30 -42.74 -11.77
CA GLY A 234 17.44 -41.83 -10.98
C GLY A 234 17.84 -40.35 -11.01
N TRP A 235 18.99 -40.02 -11.67
CA TRP A 235 19.53 -38.64 -11.57
C TRP A 235 18.62 -37.56 -12.09
N SER A 236 17.91 -37.80 -13.20
CA SER A 236 16.96 -36.83 -13.77
C SER A 236 15.83 -36.47 -12.80
N ASN A 237 15.32 -37.48 -12.06
CA ASN A 237 14.31 -37.27 -11.02
C ASN A 237 14.87 -36.49 -9.83
N LEU A 238 16.13 -36.77 -9.46
CA LEU A 238 16.81 -36.05 -8.37
C LEU A 238 17.04 -34.58 -8.75
N LEU A 239 17.47 -34.30 -9.98
CA LEU A 239 17.66 -32.96 -10.50
C LEU A 239 16.33 -32.21 -10.56
N PHE A 240 15.27 -32.84 -11.09
CA PHE A 240 13.94 -32.22 -11.17
C PHE A 240 13.38 -31.93 -9.76
N GLY A 241 13.46 -32.90 -8.86
CA GLY A 241 13.03 -32.73 -7.45
C GLY A 241 13.82 -31.64 -6.75
N GLY A 242 15.15 -31.55 -7.00
CA GLY A 242 16.01 -30.49 -6.48
C GLY A 242 15.62 -29.12 -7.01
N LEU A 243 15.36 -28.98 -8.31
CA LEU A 243 14.89 -27.72 -8.91
C LEU A 243 13.54 -27.30 -8.32
N CYS A 244 12.60 -28.24 -8.18
CA CYS A 244 11.31 -27.97 -7.53
C CYS A 244 11.50 -27.51 -6.07
N ALA A 245 12.35 -28.19 -5.30
CA ALA A 245 12.63 -27.81 -3.92
C ALA A 245 13.27 -26.42 -3.83
N GLY A 246 14.27 -26.15 -4.66
CA GLY A 246 14.93 -24.85 -4.75
C GLY A 246 13.99 -23.73 -5.10
N PHE A 247 13.06 -23.96 -6.03
CA PHE A 247 12.03 -23.01 -6.43
C PHE A 247 10.97 -22.82 -5.34
N VAL A 248 10.36 -23.90 -4.83
CA VAL A 248 9.26 -23.83 -3.84
C VAL A 248 9.71 -23.16 -2.54
N THR A 249 10.97 -23.36 -2.11
CA THR A 249 11.49 -22.64 -0.93
C THR A 249 11.41 -21.12 -1.08
N GLY A 250 11.41 -20.59 -2.31
CA GLY A 250 11.22 -19.17 -2.60
C GLY A 250 9.86 -18.61 -2.17
N ALA A 251 8.84 -19.46 -2.11
CA ALA A 251 7.53 -19.05 -1.64
C ALA A 251 7.54 -18.64 -0.16
N PHE A 252 8.38 -19.30 0.66
CA PHE A 252 8.36 -19.12 2.11
C PHE A 252 9.57 -18.36 2.64
N TRP A 253 10.72 -18.47 1.96
CA TRP A 253 11.95 -17.87 2.45
C TRP A 253 12.87 -17.40 1.31
N ARG A 254 13.31 -16.17 1.42
CA ARG A 254 14.47 -15.58 0.71
C ARG A 254 15.05 -14.47 1.59
N PRO A 255 16.32 -14.10 1.40
CA PRO A 255 16.93 -12.99 2.13
C PRO A 255 16.12 -11.70 1.99
N ARG A 256 16.22 -10.86 3.02
CA ARG A 256 15.58 -9.54 3.03
C ARG A 256 16.03 -8.69 1.84
N ARG A 257 15.17 -7.78 1.43
CA ARG A 257 15.37 -6.86 0.31
C ARG A 257 15.67 -5.46 0.81
N ALA A 258 16.35 -4.68 -0.01
CA ALA A 258 16.65 -3.30 0.31
C ALA A 258 15.36 -2.48 0.48
N THR A 259 15.38 -1.60 1.47
CA THR A 259 14.35 -0.58 1.72
C THR A 259 14.71 0.67 0.91
N TRP A 260 13.69 1.35 0.38
CA TRP A 260 13.86 2.58 -0.41
C TRP A 260 13.40 3.79 0.38
N GLY A 261 13.96 4.97 0.10
CA GLY A 261 13.56 6.22 0.73
C GLY A 261 14.31 7.40 0.16
N LEU A 262 14.15 8.57 0.76
CA LEU A 262 14.83 9.79 0.37
C LEU A 262 16.07 10.01 1.23
N ASP A 263 17.14 10.50 0.60
CA ASP A 263 18.29 11.05 1.32
C ASP A 263 18.03 12.50 1.78
N SER A 264 19.00 13.12 2.44
CA SER A 264 18.90 14.52 2.88
C SER A 264 18.78 15.54 1.75
N GLN A 265 19.07 15.16 0.52
CA GLN A 265 18.97 15.99 -0.67
C GLN A 265 17.67 15.74 -1.46
N GLY A 266 16.82 14.80 -1.01
CA GLY A 266 15.58 14.41 -1.68
C GLY A 266 15.77 13.42 -2.82
N ASN A 267 16.96 12.81 -2.99
CA ASN A 267 17.18 11.79 -3.99
C ASN A 267 16.68 10.44 -3.49
N VAL A 268 16.19 9.62 -4.42
CA VAL A 268 15.72 8.26 -4.11
C VAL A 268 16.91 7.32 -3.98
N VAL A 269 17.06 6.74 -2.80
CA VAL A 269 18.18 5.86 -2.44
C VAL A 269 17.74 4.60 -1.73
N GLN A 270 18.61 3.59 -1.72
CA GLN A 270 18.43 2.43 -0.84
C GLN A 270 18.89 2.79 0.57
N ILE A 271 17.99 2.63 1.54
CA ILE A 271 18.28 2.85 2.96
C ILE A 271 18.76 1.52 3.55
N LYS A 272 19.84 1.59 4.33
CA LYS A 272 20.24 0.48 5.20
C LYS A 272 19.55 0.69 6.55
N ASP A 273 18.81 -0.31 6.98
CA ASP A 273 18.29 -0.39 8.36
C ASP A 273 19.42 -0.67 9.34
#